data_46da744d2359c9b4e442d0cdbe486284
#
_entry.id   46da744d2359c9b4e442d0cdbe486284
#
_cell.length_a   1.000
_cell.length_b   1.000
_cell.length_c   1.000
_cell.angle_alpha   90.00
_cell.angle_beta   90.00
_cell.angle_gamma   90.00
#
_symmetry.space_group_name_H-M   'P 1'
#
loop_
_entity.id
_entity.type
_entity.pdbx_description
1 polymer ?
#
loop_
_entity_poly.entity_id
_entity_poly.type
_entity_poly.pdbx_seq_one_letter_code
_entity_poly.pdbx_strand_id
1 'polypeptide(L)'
;MGSIRAVHRAGWPQEPGAGSGTFLIRKSPPEFSRKNKVMEPRYGNICTEPFAPKDILCINNLSENQNMKIDRIEIDASSGFCFGVTTAIRKAEEELAASPSLCCLGDIVHNGSECERLRALGLRTIDHDGLAALPAGTKVLLRAHGEPPTTYEMAERQGICIIDATCPVVLQLQRRIKQVYSEPNPPQIVIYGKRGHAEVLGLVGQTQRQAVVIECVEEAANLDFSRPIALFSQTTKSLEGFRAVVDYITAHIKNPADFRYFDTICRQVANRMPNICAFAARHDVVVFVCGLKSSNGRVLYGACREANPRSYMVDTPEAICREWFEGAGSVGICGATSTPKWLMEKCRERIENL
;
A
#
# COMPACT_ATOMS: atom_id res chain seq x y z
N MET A 1 0.34 1.83 54.47
CA MET A 1 -0.59 2.92 54.08
C MET A 1 0.16 3.87 53.19
N GLY A 2 -0.04 3.79 51.88
CA GLY A 2 0.63 4.63 50.88
C GLY A 2 -0.19 4.58 49.57
N SER A 3 -0.88 5.67 49.36
CA SER A 3 -1.94 5.90 48.36
C SER A 3 -1.42 5.81 46.94
N ILE A 4 -2.03 4.98 46.09
CA ILE A 4 -1.84 4.90 44.63
C ILE A 4 -2.68 6.03 44.02
N ARG A 5 -2.02 7.01 43.39
CA ARG A 5 -2.68 8.03 42.59
C ARG A 5 -3.03 7.49 41.21
N ALA A 6 -4.32 7.44 40.93
CA ALA A 6 -4.87 7.17 39.61
C ALA A 6 -4.54 8.34 38.65
N VAL A 7 -3.98 8.02 37.50
CA VAL A 7 -3.77 8.97 36.40
C VAL A 7 -5.05 9.01 35.56
N HIS A 8 -5.66 10.18 35.47
CA HIS A 8 -6.87 10.47 34.72
C HIS A 8 -6.70 10.17 33.22
N ARG A 9 -7.58 9.32 32.71
CA ARG A 9 -7.85 9.20 31.27
C ARG A 9 -8.59 10.45 30.80
N ALA A 10 -7.97 11.19 29.87
CA ALA A 10 -8.65 12.22 29.12
C ALA A 10 -9.72 11.57 28.23
N GLY A 11 -10.99 11.95 28.46
CA GLY A 11 -12.13 11.47 27.67
C GLY A 11 -12.14 12.12 26.29
N TRP A 12 -12.46 11.32 25.29
CA TRP A 12 -12.79 11.76 23.95
C TRP A 12 -14.24 12.25 23.92
N PRO A 13 -14.58 13.27 23.11
CA PRO A 13 -15.95 13.76 23.00
C PRO A 13 -16.85 12.68 22.39
N GLN A 14 -18.02 12.49 22.98
CA GLN A 14 -19.07 11.63 22.47
C GLN A 14 -19.77 12.34 21.30
N GLU A 15 -19.91 11.65 20.17
CA GLU A 15 -20.75 12.07 19.07
C GLU A 15 -22.24 11.85 19.38
N PRO A 16 -23.13 12.70 18.88
CA PRO A 16 -24.58 12.59 19.14
C PRO A 16 -25.23 11.53 18.25
N GLY A 17 -26.02 10.69 18.89
CA GLY A 17 -27.17 9.95 18.41
C GLY A 17 -27.11 9.27 17.04
N ALA A 18 -26.74 7.99 17.01
CA ALA A 18 -26.99 7.12 15.86
C ALA A 18 -28.50 6.81 15.75
N GLY A 19 -29.16 7.42 14.78
CA GLY A 19 -30.47 7.02 14.33
C GLY A 19 -30.43 5.61 13.73
N SER A 20 -31.39 4.77 14.10
CA SER A 20 -31.64 3.43 13.59
C SER A 20 -31.95 3.46 12.09
N GLY A 21 -30.92 3.32 11.27
CA GLY A 21 -31.03 3.13 9.82
C GLY A 21 -30.96 1.66 9.47
N THR A 22 -32.13 1.06 9.19
CA THR A 22 -32.28 -0.28 8.63
C THR A 22 -31.59 -0.33 7.26
N PHE A 23 -30.48 -1.03 7.13
CA PHE A 23 -29.84 -1.26 5.83
C PHE A 23 -30.68 -2.25 5.02
N LEU A 24 -31.40 -1.74 4.04
CA LEU A 24 -32.14 -2.49 3.04
C LEU A 24 -31.19 -3.36 2.22
N ILE A 25 -31.43 -4.65 2.28
CA ILE A 25 -30.93 -5.66 1.34
C ILE A 25 -31.40 -5.25 -0.07
N ARG A 26 -30.51 -4.86 -0.94
CA ARG A 26 -30.83 -4.62 -2.36
C ARG A 26 -31.14 -5.95 -3.03
N LYS A 27 -32.38 -6.07 -3.48
CA LYS A 27 -32.86 -7.08 -4.42
C LYS A 27 -32.12 -6.98 -5.76
N SER A 28 -31.99 -8.11 -6.42
CA SER A 28 -31.41 -8.40 -7.73
C SER A 28 -31.65 -7.32 -8.79
N PRO A 29 -30.67 -7.05 -9.67
CA PRO A 29 -30.90 -6.17 -10.82
C PRO A 29 -31.76 -6.85 -11.89
N PRO A 30 -32.47 -6.08 -12.72
CA PRO A 30 -33.34 -6.59 -13.78
C PRO A 30 -32.54 -7.23 -14.92
N GLU A 31 -33.14 -8.23 -15.55
CA GLU A 31 -32.67 -8.89 -16.77
C GLU A 31 -32.43 -7.86 -17.88
N PHE A 32 -31.19 -7.76 -18.36
CA PHE A 32 -30.88 -7.05 -19.58
C PHE A 32 -30.74 -8.04 -20.76
N SER A 33 -31.63 -7.84 -21.72
CA SER A 33 -31.72 -8.51 -23.01
C SER A 33 -30.37 -8.51 -23.76
N ARG A 34 -29.99 -9.70 -24.24
CA ARG A 34 -28.86 -9.92 -25.14
C ARG A 34 -29.08 -9.17 -26.47
N LYS A 35 -28.16 -8.28 -26.81
CA LYS A 35 -27.63 -8.04 -28.18
C LYS A 35 -26.70 -6.82 -28.13
N ASN A 36 -25.39 -7.08 -27.92
CA ASN A 36 -24.32 -6.29 -28.54
C ASN A 36 -23.01 -7.05 -28.34
N LYS A 37 -22.40 -7.41 -29.46
CA LYS A 37 -21.07 -8.02 -29.54
C LYS A 37 -20.06 -7.01 -28.98
N VAL A 38 -19.63 -7.20 -27.74
CA VAL A 38 -18.48 -6.52 -27.17
C VAL A 38 -17.26 -7.39 -27.47
N MET A 39 -16.29 -6.84 -28.16
CA MET A 39 -14.96 -7.46 -28.34
C MET A 39 -14.36 -7.69 -26.95
N GLU A 40 -14.07 -8.93 -26.61
CA GLU A 40 -13.30 -9.27 -25.42
C GLU A 40 -11.87 -8.75 -25.56
N PRO A 41 -11.36 -7.93 -24.63
CA PRO A 41 -9.93 -7.72 -24.53
C PRO A 41 -9.30 -9.02 -24.00
N ARG A 42 -8.43 -9.65 -24.78
CA ARG A 42 -7.60 -10.77 -24.36
C ARG A 42 -6.57 -10.25 -23.36
N TYR A 43 -6.86 -10.35 -22.09
CA TYR A 43 -5.85 -10.18 -21.04
C TYR A 43 -5.04 -11.47 -20.91
N GLY A 44 -3.86 -11.46 -21.53
CA GLY A 44 -2.85 -12.48 -21.34
C GLY A 44 -2.36 -12.47 -19.89
N ASN A 45 -2.11 -13.67 -19.37
CA ASN A 45 -1.55 -13.96 -18.06
C ASN A 45 -0.36 -13.06 -17.73
N ILE A 46 -0.52 -12.11 -16.79
CA ILE A 46 0.59 -11.41 -16.17
C ILE A 46 0.91 -12.14 -14.85
N CYS A 47 1.36 -13.37 -14.96
CA CYS A 47 2.10 -14.06 -13.90
C CYS A 47 3.57 -14.10 -14.28
N THR A 48 4.37 -13.40 -13.51
CA THR A 48 5.79 -13.66 -13.23
C THR A 48 6.73 -13.86 -14.43
N GLU A 49 7.15 -12.74 -15.04
CA GLU A 49 8.53 -12.71 -15.52
C GLU A 49 9.34 -11.76 -14.62
N PRO A 50 10.56 -12.18 -14.20
CA PRO A 50 11.44 -11.28 -13.47
C PRO A 50 11.88 -10.18 -14.43
N PHE A 51 11.68 -8.93 -14.04
CA PHE A 51 12.18 -7.75 -14.74
C PHE A 51 13.68 -7.94 -14.97
N ALA A 52 14.08 -8.23 -16.19
CA ALA A 52 15.48 -8.30 -16.56
C ALA A 52 16.05 -6.87 -16.55
N PRO A 53 17.26 -6.65 -15.98
CA PRO A 53 17.86 -5.33 -15.89
C PRO A 53 18.43 -4.82 -17.23
N LYS A 54 17.82 -5.18 -18.36
CA LYS A 54 18.30 -4.80 -19.70
C LYS A 54 17.92 -3.39 -20.12
N ASP A 55 17.04 -2.70 -19.40
CA ASP A 55 16.60 -1.33 -19.73
C ASP A 55 17.43 -0.25 -19.02
N ILE A 56 18.55 -0.60 -18.36
CA ILE A 56 19.38 0.35 -17.55
C ILE A 56 20.77 0.59 -18.18
N LEU A 57 21.01 0.21 -19.41
CA LEU A 57 22.28 0.55 -20.07
C LEU A 57 22.10 1.87 -20.87
N CYS A 58 22.25 3.01 -20.17
CA CYS A 58 22.60 4.25 -20.83
C CYS A 58 24.01 4.12 -21.42
N ILE A 59 24.11 3.76 -22.68
CA ILE A 59 25.38 3.84 -23.43
C ILE A 59 25.63 5.32 -23.68
N ASN A 60 26.63 5.90 -23.04
CA ASN A 60 27.11 7.25 -23.29
C ASN A 60 27.63 7.36 -24.75
N ASN A 61 26.73 7.58 -25.69
CA ASN A 61 27.08 8.05 -27.00
C ASN A 61 27.03 9.58 -26.98
N LEU A 62 28.21 10.18 -26.96
CA LEU A 62 28.44 11.59 -27.20
C LEU A 62 28.09 11.89 -28.66
N SER A 63 26.85 12.20 -28.95
CA SER A 63 26.41 12.82 -30.22
C SER A 63 25.72 14.14 -29.91
N GLU A 64 26.38 15.19 -30.40
CA GLU A 64 25.97 16.58 -30.68
C GLU A 64 24.78 17.18 -29.92
N ASN A 65 25.07 18.25 -29.20
CA ASN A 65 24.20 19.22 -28.55
C ASN A 65 23.01 19.68 -29.42
N GLN A 66 21.98 18.88 -29.59
CA GLN A 66 20.66 19.41 -29.91
C GLN A 66 20.05 19.93 -28.62
N ASN A 67 19.81 21.22 -28.56
CA ASN A 67 19.21 21.91 -27.43
C ASN A 67 17.84 21.27 -27.16
N MET A 68 17.76 20.43 -26.15
CA MET A 68 16.52 19.77 -25.72
C MET A 68 15.64 20.82 -25.05
N LYS A 69 14.57 21.26 -25.77
CA LYS A 69 13.66 22.26 -25.25
C LYS A 69 12.42 21.58 -24.68
N ILE A 70 12.41 21.39 -23.36
CA ILE A 70 11.21 20.98 -22.61
C ILE A 70 10.47 22.26 -22.23
N ASP A 71 9.24 22.45 -22.77
CA ASP A 71 8.46 23.66 -22.50
C ASP A 71 7.77 23.64 -21.16
N ARG A 72 7.45 22.42 -20.64
CA ARG A 72 6.73 22.24 -19.38
C ARG A 72 7.17 20.99 -18.63
N ILE A 73 7.50 21.14 -17.34
CA ILE A 73 7.69 20.03 -16.40
C ILE A 73 6.67 20.20 -15.27
N GLU A 74 5.82 19.20 -15.08
CA GLU A 74 4.74 19.22 -14.10
C GLU A 74 4.87 18.05 -13.11
N ILE A 75 4.77 18.33 -11.81
CA ILE A 75 4.66 17.29 -10.78
C ILE A 75 3.17 17.10 -10.46
N ASP A 76 2.69 15.85 -10.50
CA ASP A 76 1.32 15.53 -10.15
C ASP A 76 1.04 15.87 -8.68
N ALA A 77 0.15 16.84 -8.46
CA ALA A 77 -0.22 17.32 -7.13
C ALA A 77 -0.85 16.22 -6.25
N SER A 78 -1.48 15.21 -6.88
CA SER A 78 -2.08 14.07 -6.19
C SER A 78 -1.06 13.01 -5.79
N SER A 79 0.16 13.03 -6.38
CA SER A 79 1.24 12.09 -6.06
C SER A 79 1.94 12.40 -4.74
N GLY A 80 2.57 11.39 -4.16
CA GLY A 80 3.28 11.50 -2.89
C GLY A 80 2.70 10.61 -1.80
N PHE A 81 3.25 10.74 -0.60
CA PHE A 81 2.84 9.95 0.56
C PHE A 81 1.33 10.00 0.81
N CYS A 82 0.73 8.85 1.07
CA CYS A 82 -0.61 8.80 1.62
C CYS A 82 -0.60 9.23 3.10
N PHE A 83 -1.78 9.53 3.65
CA PHE A 83 -1.94 9.96 5.04
C PHE A 83 -1.25 9.02 6.04
N GLY A 84 -1.39 7.69 5.87
CA GLY A 84 -0.78 6.70 6.76
C GLY A 84 0.75 6.79 6.78
N VAL A 85 1.37 6.91 5.59
CA VAL A 85 2.83 7.06 5.45
C VAL A 85 3.28 8.41 6.03
N THR A 86 2.59 9.51 5.70
CA THR A 86 2.92 10.84 6.24
C THR A 86 2.90 10.84 7.77
N THR A 87 1.90 10.19 8.39
CA THR A 87 1.82 10.09 9.85
C THR A 87 2.99 9.30 10.44
N ALA A 88 3.39 8.19 9.80
CA ALA A 88 4.51 7.39 10.29
C ALA A 88 5.84 8.15 10.18
N ILE A 89 6.10 8.83 9.05
CA ILE A 89 7.29 9.65 8.85
C ILE A 89 7.34 10.78 9.88
N ARG A 90 6.25 11.53 10.06
CA ARG A 90 6.18 12.63 11.04
C ARG A 90 6.48 12.15 12.46
N LYS A 91 5.88 11.01 12.89
CA LYS A 91 6.18 10.43 14.22
C LYS A 91 7.65 10.05 14.36
N ALA A 92 8.26 9.49 13.31
CA ALA A 92 9.68 9.17 13.33
C ALA A 92 10.54 10.42 13.47
N GLU A 93 10.25 11.48 12.71
CA GLU A 93 10.98 12.76 12.77
C GLU A 93 10.82 13.46 14.12
N GLU A 94 9.61 13.47 14.69
CA GLU A 94 9.35 14.03 16.03
C GLU A 94 10.18 13.33 17.12
N GLU A 95 10.24 12.00 17.08
CA GLU A 95 11.06 11.23 18.03
C GLU A 95 12.56 11.41 17.81
N LEU A 96 13.00 11.48 16.55
CA LEU A 96 14.42 11.70 16.21
C LEU A 96 14.88 13.14 16.54
N ALA A 97 13.97 14.11 16.54
CA ALA A 97 14.28 15.45 17.02
C ALA A 97 14.48 15.50 18.55
N ALA A 98 13.86 14.59 19.29
CA ALA A 98 13.96 14.50 20.74
C ALA A 98 15.05 13.49 21.22
N SER A 99 15.51 12.59 20.34
CA SER A 99 16.45 11.52 20.66
C SER A 99 17.38 11.24 19.48
N PRO A 100 18.70 11.00 19.71
CA PRO A 100 19.66 10.78 18.62
C PRO A 100 19.43 9.46 17.86
N SER A 101 18.58 8.58 18.35
CA SER A 101 18.27 7.32 17.68
C SER A 101 16.87 6.81 17.99
N LEU A 102 16.25 6.15 17.00
CA LEU A 102 14.97 5.49 17.10
C LEU A 102 15.03 4.14 16.37
N CYS A 103 14.54 3.08 16.98
CA CYS A 103 14.36 1.81 16.30
C CYS A 103 13.02 1.79 15.55
N CYS A 104 13.00 1.24 14.33
CA CYS A 104 11.78 1.01 13.56
C CYS A 104 11.69 -0.47 13.19
N LEU A 105 10.56 -1.11 13.48
CA LEU A 105 10.34 -2.51 13.15
C LEU A 105 10.03 -2.66 11.66
N GLY A 106 11.03 -3.07 10.88
CA GLY A 106 11.03 -3.13 9.43
C GLY A 106 11.16 -1.76 8.75
N ASP A 107 11.27 -1.75 7.41
CA ASP A 107 11.38 -0.51 6.63
C ASP A 107 10.13 0.36 6.85
N ILE A 108 10.31 1.60 7.27
CA ILE A 108 9.21 2.53 7.57
C ILE A 108 8.32 2.77 6.35
N VAL A 109 8.92 2.77 5.17
CA VAL A 109 8.25 2.93 3.88
C VAL A 109 8.99 2.15 2.80
N HIS A 110 8.29 1.72 1.74
CA HIS A 110 8.91 1.02 0.60
C HIS A 110 9.54 2.00 -0.39
N ASN A 111 10.44 2.85 0.10
CA ASN A 111 11.23 3.81 -0.69
C ASN A 111 12.64 3.90 -0.09
N GLY A 112 13.65 3.46 -0.86
CA GLY A 112 15.03 3.38 -0.37
C GLY A 112 15.61 4.75 -0.03
N SER A 113 15.38 5.76 -0.86
CA SER A 113 15.89 7.11 -0.66
C SER A 113 15.33 7.74 0.64
N GLU A 114 14.05 7.51 0.95
CA GLU A 114 13.45 8.00 2.20
C GLU A 114 13.95 7.22 3.42
N CYS A 115 14.12 5.90 3.30
CA CYS A 115 14.73 5.11 4.38
C CYS A 115 16.16 5.57 4.68
N GLU A 116 16.94 5.92 3.64
CA GLU A 116 18.30 6.44 3.80
C GLU A 116 18.32 7.82 4.45
N ARG A 117 17.42 8.71 4.04
CA ARG A 117 17.25 10.03 4.66
C ARG A 117 16.96 9.91 6.16
N LEU A 118 16.04 9.04 6.55
CA LEU A 118 15.70 8.83 7.96
C LEU A 118 16.83 8.11 8.73
N ARG A 119 17.57 7.21 8.07
CA ARG A 119 18.76 6.58 8.66
C ARG A 119 19.82 7.63 8.97
N ALA A 120 20.05 8.58 8.09
CA ALA A 120 20.97 9.70 8.34
C ALA A 120 20.54 10.57 9.53
N LEU A 121 19.22 10.61 9.87
CA LEU A 121 18.69 11.26 11.06
C LEU A 121 18.75 10.40 12.34
N GLY A 122 19.19 9.12 12.23
CA GLY A 122 19.31 8.21 13.36
C GLY A 122 18.26 7.08 13.44
N LEU A 123 17.40 6.92 12.43
CA LEU A 123 16.46 5.78 12.38
C LEU A 123 17.21 4.48 12.12
N ARG A 124 17.00 3.47 12.95
CA ARG A 124 17.58 2.14 12.82
C ARG A 124 16.48 1.13 12.51
N THR A 125 16.53 0.53 11.33
CA THR A 125 15.62 -0.58 10.99
C THR A 125 16.06 -1.85 11.71
N ILE A 126 15.13 -2.52 12.39
CA ILE A 126 15.31 -3.80 13.05
C ILE A 126 14.25 -4.79 12.55
N ASP A 127 14.50 -6.07 12.71
CA ASP A 127 13.52 -7.16 12.55
C ASP A 127 12.96 -7.62 13.90
N HIS A 128 12.18 -8.70 13.90
CA HIS A 128 11.60 -9.25 15.13
C HIS A 128 12.65 -9.86 16.07
N ASP A 129 13.74 -10.40 15.53
CA ASP A 129 14.84 -10.93 16.36
C ASP A 129 15.58 -9.75 17.02
N GLY A 130 15.81 -8.68 16.26
CA GLY A 130 16.34 -7.43 16.78
C GLY A 130 15.43 -6.81 17.86
N LEU A 131 14.10 -6.83 17.65
CA LEU A 131 13.15 -6.37 18.66
C LEU A 131 13.28 -7.20 19.96
N ALA A 132 13.36 -8.52 19.84
CA ALA A 132 13.51 -9.44 20.98
C ALA A 132 14.82 -9.23 21.78
N ALA A 133 15.84 -8.66 21.17
CA ALA A 133 17.14 -8.40 21.79
C ALA A 133 17.28 -7.00 22.43
N LEU A 134 16.28 -6.13 22.30
CA LEU A 134 16.36 -4.76 22.81
C LEU A 134 16.21 -4.72 24.34
N PRO A 135 16.93 -3.81 25.03
CA PRO A 135 16.75 -3.58 26.45
C PRO A 135 15.40 -2.90 26.76
N ALA A 136 14.87 -3.14 27.95
CA ALA A 136 13.70 -2.47 28.45
C ALA A 136 13.84 -0.94 28.40
N GLY A 137 12.71 -0.24 28.15
CA GLY A 137 12.68 1.21 27.98
C GLY A 137 13.07 1.70 26.58
N THR A 138 13.52 0.83 25.68
CA THR A 138 13.83 1.23 24.30
C THR A 138 12.55 1.61 23.56
N LYS A 139 12.60 2.74 22.84
CA LYS A 139 11.51 3.20 21.97
C LYS A 139 11.59 2.52 20.62
N VAL A 140 10.47 1.94 20.17
CA VAL A 140 10.36 1.28 18.86
C VAL A 140 9.14 1.79 18.12
N LEU A 141 9.35 2.31 16.92
CA LEU A 141 8.29 2.73 16.00
C LEU A 141 7.73 1.50 15.26
N LEU A 142 6.43 1.28 15.35
CA LEU A 142 5.70 0.39 14.46
C LEU A 142 5.19 1.16 13.25
N ARG A 143 5.52 0.69 12.07
CA ARG A 143 5.21 1.35 10.78
C ARG A 143 3.73 1.30 10.42
N ALA A 144 3.33 2.05 9.38
CA ALA A 144 1.94 2.18 8.93
C ALA A 144 1.25 0.85 8.54
N HIS A 145 2.00 -0.21 8.29
CA HIS A 145 1.49 -1.53 7.89
C HIS A 145 0.81 -2.31 9.02
N GLY A 146 1.06 -1.92 10.27
CA GLY A 146 0.57 -2.64 11.46
C GLY A 146 1.31 -3.95 11.71
N GLU A 147 1.17 -4.46 12.94
CA GLU A 147 1.81 -5.66 13.41
C GLU A 147 0.77 -6.64 13.99
N PRO A 148 1.09 -7.94 14.08
CA PRO A 148 0.24 -8.91 14.75
C PRO A 148 0.19 -8.66 16.28
N PRO A 149 -0.85 -9.13 17.01
CA PRO A 149 -0.96 -8.99 18.46
C PRO A 149 0.26 -9.50 19.23
N THR A 150 0.89 -10.56 18.74
CA THR A 150 2.09 -11.16 19.35
C THR A 150 3.29 -10.21 19.43
N THR A 151 3.40 -9.24 18.50
CA THR A 151 4.44 -8.21 18.56
C THR A 151 4.22 -7.27 19.73
N TYR A 152 2.98 -6.84 19.99
CA TYR A 152 2.64 -5.99 21.12
C TYR A 152 2.83 -6.72 22.45
N GLU A 153 2.40 -7.98 22.54
CA GLU A 153 2.59 -8.84 23.72
C GLU A 153 4.07 -9.06 24.04
N MET A 154 4.91 -9.22 23.01
CA MET A 154 6.37 -9.35 23.19
C MET A 154 6.95 -8.04 23.71
N ALA A 155 6.60 -6.91 23.12
CA ALA A 155 7.08 -5.60 23.52
C ALA A 155 6.68 -5.29 24.98
N GLU A 156 5.45 -5.59 25.37
CA GLU A 156 4.96 -5.39 26.74
C GLU A 156 5.76 -6.25 27.74
N ARG A 157 5.95 -7.53 27.46
CA ARG A 157 6.74 -8.44 28.35
C ARG A 157 8.18 -7.99 28.52
N GLN A 158 8.77 -7.32 27.52
CA GLN A 158 10.15 -6.83 27.55
C GLN A 158 10.27 -5.39 28.05
N GLY A 159 9.14 -4.73 28.32
CA GLY A 159 9.14 -3.31 28.72
C GLY A 159 9.57 -2.35 27.62
N ILE A 160 9.36 -2.69 26.36
CA ILE A 160 9.66 -1.84 25.19
C ILE A 160 8.57 -0.80 25.03
N CYS A 161 8.98 0.46 24.79
CA CYS A 161 8.06 1.57 24.56
C CYS A 161 7.65 1.63 23.09
N ILE A 162 6.44 1.16 22.75
CA ILE A 162 5.92 1.18 21.40
C ILE A 162 5.42 2.58 21.03
N ILE A 163 5.89 3.09 19.88
CA ILE A 163 5.34 4.24 19.17
C ILE A 163 4.55 3.69 17.97
N ASP A 164 3.25 3.49 18.16
CA ASP A 164 2.41 2.91 17.13
C ASP A 164 2.05 3.95 16.05
N ALA A 165 2.58 3.77 14.84
CA ALA A 165 2.26 4.58 13.66
C ALA A 165 1.41 3.81 12.64
N THR A 166 0.75 2.72 13.06
CA THR A 166 -0.15 1.95 12.20
C THR A 166 -1.24 2.86 11.60
N CYS A 167 -1.43 2.76 10.30
CA CYS A 167 -2.45 3.50 9.58
C CYS A 167 -3.85 3.20 10.16
N PRO A 168 -4.68 4.21 10.45
CA PRO A 168 -6.04 3.98 10.98
C PRO A 168 -6.89 3.05 10.12
N VAL A 169 -6.72 3.08 8.79
CA VAL A 169 -7.42 2.16 7.86
C VAL A 169 -7.00 0.71 8.13
N VAL A 170 -5.71 0.47 8.34
CA VAL A 170 -5.19 -0.87 8.67
C VAL A 170 -5.67 -1.31 10.06
N LEU A 171 -5.63 -0.43 11.06
CA LEU A 171 -6.16 -0.74 12.40
C LEU A 171 -7.64 -1.11 12.36
N GLN A 172 -8.45 -0.39 11.58
CA GLN A 172 -9.87 -0.70 11.41
C GLN A 172 -10.07 -2.07 10.76
N LEU A 173 -9.26 -2.40 9.75
CA LEU A 173 -9.27 -3.70 9.09
C LEU A 173 -8.88 -4.82 10.07
N GLN A 174 -7.81 -4.66 10.82
CA GLN A 174 -7.38 -5.62 11.84
C GLN A 174 -8.48 -5.88 12.87
N ARG A 175 -9.11 -4.81 13.40
CA ARG A 175 -10.23 -4.92 14.37
C ARG A 175 -11.42 -5.68 13.77
N ARG A 176 -11.77 -5.41 12.51
CA ARG A 176 -12.88 -6.09 11.84
C ARG A 176 -12.60 -7.58 11.62
N ILE A 177 -11.38 -7.94 11.19
CA ILE A 177 -10.97 -9.34 11.06
C ILE A 177 -11.05 -10.05 12.41
N LYS A 178 -10.48 -9.45 13.47
CA LYS A 178 -10.53 -9.98 14.83
C LYS A 178 -11.97 -10.18 15.32
N GLN A 179 -12.85 -9.22 15.06
CA GLN A 179 -14.28 -9.28 15.43
C GLN A 179 -14.96 -10.47 14.76
N VAL A 180 -14.81 -10.63 13.44
CA VAL A 180 -15.41 -11.75 12.70
C VAL A 180 -14.82 -13.09 13.12
N TYR A 181 -13.53 -13.15 13.37
CA TYR A 181 -12.87 -14.38 13.87
C TYR A 181 -13.31 -14.76 15.28
N SER A 182 -13.75 -13.80 16.11
CA SER A 182 -14.22 -14.03 17.47
C SER A 182 -15.71 -14.35 17.56
N GLU A 183 -16.42 -14.55 16.45
CA GLU A 183 -17.82 -15.01 16.45
C GLU A 183 -17.92 -16.43 17.00
N PRO A 184 -19.05 -16.83 17.60
CA PRO A 184 -19.21 -18.19 18.20
C PRO A 184 -18.95 -19.33 17.20
N ASN A 185 -19.31 -19.14 15.93
CA ASN A 185 -19.03 -20.03 14.80
C ASN A 185 -18.32 -19.25 13.70
N PRO A 186 -17.00 -19.02 13.83
CA PRO A 186 -16.30 -18.16 12.91
C PRO A 186 -16.26 -18.78 11.51
N PRO A 187 -16.48 -17.97 10.45
CA PRO A 187 -16.28 -18.40 9.08
C PRO A 187 -14.81 -18.65 8.79
N GLN A 188 -14.52 -19.32 7.68
CA GLN A 188 -13.17 -19.32 7.10
C GLN A 188 -12.80 -17.89 6.74
N ILE A 189 -11.81 -17.31 7.43
CA ILE A 189 -11.29 -15.98 7.11
C ILE A 189 -10.35 -16.11 5.91
N VAL A 190 -10.66 -15.39 4.83
CA VAL A 190 -9.85 -15.33 3.61
C VAL A 190 -9.33 -13.91 3.42
N ILE A 191 -8.04 -13.78 3.16
CA ILE A 191 -7.37 -12.49 2.92
C ILE A 191 -6.80 -12.49 1.50
N TYR A 192 -7.38 -11.68 0.62
CA TYR A 192 -6.82 -11.40 -0.69
C TYR A 192 -5.65 -10.43 -0.53
N GLY A 193 -4.41 -10.94 -0.58
CA GLY A 193 -3.21 -10.16 -0.26
C GLY A 193 -1.93 -10.86 -0.71
N LYS A 194 -0.80 -10.18 -0.62
CA LYS A 194 0.52 -10.74 -0.94
C LYS A 194 1.09 -11.46 0.29
N ARG A 195 1.41 -12.75 0.16
CA ARG A 195 2.05 -13.53 1.23
C ARG A 195 3.38 -12.88 1.64
N GLY A 196 3.64 -12.87 2.94
CA GLY A 196 4.85 -12.26 3.50
C GLY A 196 4.88 -10.74 3.51
N HIS A 197 3.88 -10.05 2.96
CA HIS A 197 3.78 -8.59 3.10
C HIS A 197 3.43 -8.24 4.55
N ALA A 198 4.08 -7.20 5.09
CA ALA A 198 3.94 -6.80 6.49
C ALA A 198 2.48 -6.59 6.93
N GLU A 199 1.68 -5.88 6.13
CA GLU A 199 0.25 -5.70 6.41
C GLU A 199 -0.47 -7.04 6.51
N VAL A 200 -0.23 -7.97 5.57
CA VAL A 200 -0.88 -9.28 5.55
C VAL A 200 -0.49 -10.12 6.77
N LEU A 201 0.78 -10.06 7.19
CA LEU A 201 1.23 -10.72 8.43
C LEU A 201 0.47 -10.19 9.65
N GLY A 202 0.28 -8.87 9.73
CA GLY A 202 -0.52 -8.22 10.78
C GLY A 202 -1.99 -8.64 10.75
N LEU A 203 -2.58 -8.79 9.55
CA LEU A 203 -3.97 -9.26 9.38
C LEU A 203 -4.14 -10.73 9.76
N VAL A 204 -3.25 -11.60 9.28
CA VAL A 204 -3.24 -13.04 9.61
C VAL A 204 -3.07 -13.26 11.11
N GLY A 205 -2.26 -12.42 11.77
CA GLY A 205 -2.08 -12.45 13.22
C GLY A 205 -3.36 -12.24 14.02
N GLN A 206 -4.36 -11.51 13.46
CA GLN A 206 -5.65 -11.31 14.14
C GLN A 206 -6.50 -12.58 14.25
N THR A 207 -6.13 -13.64 13.55
CA THR A 207 -6.82 -14.92 13.48
C THR A 207 -5.98 -16.08 14.05
N GLN A 208 -5.02 -15.79 14.91
CA GLN A 208 -4.07 -16.80 15.42
C GLN A 208 -3.41 -17.60 14.28
N ARG A 209 -3.14 -16.95 13.15
CA ARG A 209 -2.59 -17.52 11.90
C ARG A 209 -3.49 -18.53 11.17
N GLN A 210 -4.80 -18.54 11.45
CA GLN A 210 -5.74 -19.44 10.79
C GLN A 210 -6.36 -18.88 9.50
N ALA A 211 -6.18 -17.59 9.21
CA ALA A 211 -6.65 -17.01 7.94
C ALA A 211 -5.93 -17.61 6.74
N VAL A 212 -6.69 -17.88 5.69
CA VAL A 212 -6.19 -18.32 4.38
C VAL A 212 -5.82 -17.09 3.57
N VAL A 213 -4.58 -17.01 3.09
CA VAL A 213 -4.13 -15.93 2.18
C VAL A 213 -4.16 -16.42 0.76
N ILE A 214 -4.81 -15.66 -0.13
CA ILE A 214 -4.82 -15.89 -1.57
C ILE A 214 -4.25 -14.66 -2.28
N GLU A 215 -3.43 -14.87 -3.29
CA GLU A 215 -2.77 -13.78 -4.05
C GLU A 215 -3.48 -13.47 -5.37
N CYS A 216 -4.18 -14.44 -5.94
CA CYS A 216 -4.91 -14.35 -7.18
C CYS A 216 -6.22 -15.15 -7.11
N VAL A 217 -7.09 -15.02 -8.12
CA VAL A 217 -8.40 -15.69 -8.16
C VAL A 217 -8.29 -17.20 -8.29
N GLU A 218 -7.26 -17.71 -8.96
CA GLU A 218 -7.03 -19.14 -9.17
C GLU A 218 -6.82 -19.88 -7.85
N GLU A 219 -6.21 -19.23 -6.87
CA GLU A 219 -5.99 -19.82 -5.55
C GLU A 219 -7.29 -19.95 -4.74
N ALA A 220 -8.35 -19.23 -5.12
CA ALA A 220 -9.65 -19.38 -4.47
C ALA A 220 -10.25 -20.78 -4.68
N ALA A 221 -9.79 -21.54 -5.68
CA ALA A 221 -10.18 -22.93 -5.89
C ALA A 221 -9.81 -23.87 -4.72
N ASN A 222 -8.83 -23.47 -3.89
CA ASN A 222 -8.37 -24.25 -2.73
C ASN A 222 -9.16 -23.94 -1.44
N LEU A 223 -10.18 -23.08 -1.49
CA LEU A 223 -11.00 -22.74 -0.33
C LEU A 223 -12.00 -23.86 -0.02
N ASP A 224 -12.36 -23.98 1.25
CA ASP A 224 -13.39 -24.92 1.69
C ASP A 224 -14.78 -24.28 1.56
N PHE A 225 -15.46 -24.58 0.44
CA PHE A 225 -16.81 -24.09 0.14
C PHE A 225 -17.93 -24.80 0.94
N SER A 226 -17.61 -25.77 1.79
CA SER A 226 -18.57 -26.37 2.71
C SER A 226 -18.80 -25.57 3.99
N ARG A 227 -17.96 -24.55 4.24
CA ARG A 227 -18.00 -23.68 5.41
C ARG A 227 -18.35 -22.24 5.01
N PRO A 228 -18.95 -21.47 5.92
CA PRO A 228 -19.09 -20.03 5.72
C PRO A 228 -17.74 -19.35 5.46
N ILE A 229 -17.69 -18.38 4.54
CA ILE A 229 -16.49 -17.64 4.13
C ILE A 229 -16.67 -16.15 4.43
N ALA A 230 -15.64 -15.52 5.02
CA ALA A 230 -15.52 -14.07 5.13
C ALA A 230 -14.24 -13.60 4.41
N LEU A 231 -14.41 -12.87 3.31
CA LEU A 231 -13.32 -12.36 2.49
C LEU A 231 -12.98 -10.92 2.86
N PHE A 232 -11.69 -10.67 3.03
CA PHE A 232 -11.07 -9.35 3.23
C PHE A 232 -10.00 -9.12 2.17
N SER A 233 -9.59 -7.86 1.98
CA SER A 233 -8.47 -7.53 1.10
C SER A 233 -7.38 -6.76 1.84
N GLN A 234 -6.12 -7.03 1.49
CA GLN A 234 -5.03 -6.11 1.77
C GLN A 234 -5.36 -4.73 1.17
N THR A 235 -5.07 -3.65 1.90
CA THR A 235 -5.50 -2.29 1.54
C THR A 235 -4.96 -1.78 0.22
N THR A 236 -3.89 -2.40 -0.31
CA THR A 236 -3.17 -1.99 -1.53
C THR A 236 -3.38 -2.92 -2.73
N LYS A 237 -4.31 -3.88 -2.65
CA LYS A 237 -4.68 -4.74 -3.81
C LYS A 237 -5.58 -4.00 -4.79
N SER A 238 -5.72 -4.54 -6.01
CA SER A 238 -6.61 -3.95 -7.03
C SER A 238 -8.08 -4.26 -6.76
N LEU A 239 -8.97 -3.30 -7.07
CA LEU A 239 -10.42 -3.49 -6.97
C LEU A 239 -10.91 -4.57 -7.96
N GLU A 240 -10.32 -4.62 -9.15
CA GLU A 240 -10.65 -5.60 -10.18
C GLU A 240 -10.34 -7.03 -9.71
N GLY A 241 -9.11 -7.26 -9.21
CA GLY A 241 -8.73 -8.56 -8.68
C GLY A 241 -9.58 -8.98 -7.48
N PHE A 242 -9.96 -8.02 -6.60
CA PHE A 242 -10.87 -8.30 -5.49
C PHE A 242 -12.25 -8.73 -5.98
N ARG A 243 -12.82 -8.04 -7.00
CA ARG A 243 -14.11 -8.39 -7.61
C ARG A 243 -14.06 -9.77 -8.24
N ALA A 244 -12.99 -10.09 -8.98
CA ALA A 244 -12.83 -11.43 -9.56
C ALA A 244 -12.86 -12.54 -8.50
N VAL A 245 -12.21 -12.32 -7.33
CA VAL A 245 -12.27 -13.26 -6.20
C VAL A 245 -13.68 -13.35 -5.61
N VAL A 246 -14.39 -12.22 -5.44
CA VAL A 246 -15.77 -12.19 -4.97
C VAL A 246 -16.69 -12.99 -5.91
N ASP A 247 -16.58 -12.75 -7.21
CA ASP A 247 -17.39 -13.42 -8.23
C ASP A 247 -17.12 -14.93 -8.24
N TYR A 248 -15.84 -15.33 -8.15
CA TYR A 248 -15.44 -16.73 -8.10
C TYR A 248 -16.05 -17.43 -6.86
N ILE A 249 -15.89 -16.86 -5.67
CA ILE A 249 -16.44 -17.45 -4.43
C ILE A 249 -17.97 -17.52 -4.49
N THR A 250 -18.62 -16.47 -4.99
CA THR A 250 -20.09 -16.40 -5.14
C THR A 250 -20.60 -17.53 -6.04
N ALA A 251 -19.87 -17.86 -7.11
CA ALA A 251 -20.23 -18.93 -8.05
C ALA A 251 -20.07 -20.34 -7.48
N HIS A 252 -19.22 -20.53 -6.46
CA HIS A 252 -18.87 -21.86 -5.93
C HIS A 252 -19.44 -22.14 -4.54
N ILE A 253 -19.83 -21.14 -3.77
CA ILE A 253 -20.45 -21.32 -2.45
C ILE A 253 -21.86 -21.92 -2.60
N LYS A 254 -22.17 -22.94 -1.82
CA LYS A 254 -23.48 -23.62 -1.92
C LYS A 254 -24.63 -22.75 -1.48
N ASN A 255 -24.48 -22.02 -0.40
CA ASN A 255 -25.49 -21.11 0.14
C ASN A 255 -24.94 -19.68 0.10
N PRO A 256 -25.53 -18.76 -0.68
CA PRO A 256 -25.08 -17.37 -0.74
C PRO A 256 -25.06 -16.64 0.61
N ALA A 257 -25.89 -17.07 1.59
CA ALA A 257 -25.91 -16.49 2.93
C ALA A 257 -24.63 -16.81 3.72
N ASP A 258 -23.88 -17.83 3.34
CA ASP A 258 -22.63 -18.26 3.98
C ASP A 258 -21.40 -17.47 3.44
N PHE A 259 -21.60 -16.55 2.51
CA PHE A 259 -20.52 -15.71 2.00
C PHE A 259 -20.72 -14.25 2.39
N ARG A 260 -19.70 -13.72 3.09
CA ARG A 260 -19.58 -12.30 3.41
C ARG A 260 -18.27 -11.78 2.84
N TYR A 261 -18.29 -10.61 2.23
CA TYR A 261 -17.05 -9.95 1.80
C TYR A 261 -17.03 -8.50 2.24
N PHE A 262 -15.82 -8.01 2.47
CA PHE A 262 -15.56 -6.65 2.95
C PHE A 262 -14.55 -6.01 1.99
N ASP A 263 -15.01 -5.01 1.25
CA ASP A 263 -14.11 -4.18 0.43
C ASP A 263 -13.30 -3.28 1.35
N THR A 264 -12.10 -3.77 1.69
CA THR A 264 -11.16 -3.11 2.60
C THR A 264 -10.00 -2.45 1.86
N ILE A 265 -10.09 -2.32 0.53
CA ILE A 265 -9.10 -1.61 -0.28
C ILE A 265 -9.15 -0.12 0.07
N CYS A 266 -7.97 0.46 0.34
CA CYS A 266 -7.85 1.87 0.68
C CYS A 266 -8.28 2.76 -0.49
N ARG A 267 -9.23 3.67 -0.26
CA ARG A 267 -9.75 4.58 -1.30
C ARG A 267 -8.69 5.55 -1.81
N GLN A 268 -7.72 5.94 -1.00
CA GLN A 268 -6.59 6.74 -1.48
C GLN A 268 -5.73 5.97 -2.49
N VAL A 269 -5.59 4.66 -2.31
CA VAL A 269 -4.89 3.80 -3.27
C VAL A 269 -5.74 3.57 -4.52
N ALA A 270 -7.02 3.20 -4.35
CA ALA A 270 -7.93 2.92 -5.47
C ALA A 270 -8.15 4.14 -6.37
N ASN A 271 -8.28 5.34 -5.80
CA ASN A 271 -8.49 6.57 -6.57
C ASN A 271 -7.20 7.10 -7.22
N ARG A 272 -6.03 6.64 -6.77
CA ARG A 272 -4.75 7.06 -7.33
C ARG A 272 -4.58 6.61 -8.78
N MET A 273 -5.03 5.43 -9.12
CA MET A 273 -4.86 4.86 -10.46
C MET A 273 -5.54 5.69 -11.55
N PRO A 274 -6.84 6.03 -11.48
CA PRO A 274 -7.47 6.90 -12.48
C PRO A 274 -6.78 8.28 -12.60
N ASN A 275 -6.34 8.85 -11.48
CA ASN A 275 -5.66 10.14 -11.48
C ASN A 275 -4.30 10.07 -12.20
N ILE A 276 -3.51 9.03 -11.95
CA ILE A 276 -2.22 8.82 -12.62
C ILE A 276 -2.42 8.58 -14.12
N CYS A 277 -3.41 7.77 -14.53
CA CYS A 277 -3.71 7.55 -15.95
C CYS A 277 -4.09 8.87 -16.65
N ALA A 278 -4.98 9.65 -16.05
CA ALA A 278 -5.38 10.95 -16.59
C ALA A 278 -4.21 11.96 -16.62
N PHE A 279 -3.32 11.93 -15.64
CA PHE A 279 -2.11 12.74 -15.61
C PHE A 279 -1.13 12.30 -16.71
N ALA A 280 -0.86 11.01 -16.83
CA ALA A 280 0.08 10.45 -17.80
C ALA A 280 -0.33 10.74 -19.26
N ALA A 281 -1.63 10.65 -19.55
CA ALA A 281 -2.17 10.91 -20.89
C ALA A 281 -2.02 12.37 -21.37
N ARG A 282 -1.69 13.32 -20.49
CA ARG A 282 -1.55 14.76 -20.81
C ARG A 282 -0.11 15.19 -21.09
N HIS A 283 0.85 14.27 -21.00
CA HIS A 283 2.28 14.58 -21.15
C HIS A 283 2.90 13.73 -22.26
N ASP A 284 3.93 14.26 -22.90
CA ASP A 284 4.66 13.51 -23.93
C ASP A 284 5.52 12.41 -23.32
N VAL A 285 6.09 12.70 -22.14
CA VAL A 285 6.91 11.75 -21.36
C VAL A 285 6.50 11.81 -19.90
N VAL A 286 6.51 10.66 -19.23
CA VAL A 286 6.24 10.57 -17.78
C VAL A 286 7.40 9.91 -17.05
N VAL A 287 7.88 10.57 -16.00
CA VAL A 287 8.80 9.98 -15.03
C VAL A 287 8.01 9.54 -13.81
N PHE A 288 7.91 8.23 -13.61
CA PHE A 288 7.22 7.62 -12.48
C PHE A 288 8.20 7.31 -11.36
N VAL A 289 8.15 8.08 -10.28
CA VAL A 289 9.09 7.94 -9.15
C VAL A 289 8.56 6.94 -8.14
N CYS A 290 9.30 5.85 -7.91
CA CYS A 290 8.86 4.77 -7.04
C CYS A 290 10.01 3.91 -6.54
N GLY A 291 10.00 3.55 -5.26
CA GLY A 291 10.94 2.56 -4.71
C GLY A 291 10.74 1.17 -5.32
N LEU A 292 11.83 0.50 -5.65
CA LEU A 292 11.84 -0.81 -6.34
C LEU A 292 11.07 -1.91 -5.60
N LYS A 293 10.95 -1.83 -4.27
CA LYS A 293 10.23 -2.79 -3.41
C LYS A 293 8.73 -2.49 -3.28
N SER A 294 8.24 -1.36 -3.81
CA SER A 294 6.85 -0.94 -3.65
C SER A 294 5.91 -1.75 -4.53
N SER A 295 5.10 -2.62 -3.95
CA SER A 295 4.06 -3.39 -4.67
C SER A 295 3.00 -2.47 -5.29
N ASN A 296 2.54 -1.47 -4.54
CA ASN A 296 1.59 -0.47 -5.04
C ASN A 296 2.19 0.37 -6.18
N GLY A 297 3.49 0.72 -6.06
CA GLY A 297 4.17 1.47 -7.09
C GLY A 297 4.22 0.74 -8.43
N ARG A 298 4.48 -0.57 -8.43
CA ARG A 298 4.49 -1.37 -9.66
C ARG A 298 3.13 -1.42 -10.35
N VAL A 299 2.06 -1.59 -9.59
CA VAL A 299 0.69 -1.60 -10.12
C VAL A 299 0.35 -0.24 -10.76
N LEU A 300 0.65 0.86 -10.06
CA LEU A 300 0.40 2.21 -10.55
C LEU A 300 1.26 2.56 -11.77
N TYR A 301 2.52 2.11 -11.80
CA TYR A 301 3.40 2.27 -12.96
C TYR A 301 2.88 1.51 -14.19
N GLY A 302 2.38 0.27 -14.01
CA GLY A 302 1.75 -0.47 -15.09
C GLY A 302 0.62 0.32 -15.76
N ALA A 303 -0.32 0.83 -14.96
CA ALA A 303 -1.42 1.66 -15.44
C ALA A 303 -0.94 3.00 -16.07
N CYS A 304 0.11 3.61 -15.50
CA CYS A 304 0.74 4.79 -16.07
C CYS A 304 1.30 4.52 -17.46
N ARG A 305 2.00 3.39 -17.63
CA ARG A 305 2.62 2.98 -18.92
C ARG A 305 1.58 2.58 -19.97
N GLU A 306 0.45 2.00 -19.56
CA GLU A 306 -0.68 1.75 -20.45
C GLU A 306 -1.29 3.06 -20.99
N ALA A 307 -1.41 4.08 -20.12
CA ALA A 307 -1.95 5.38 -20.49
C ALA A 307 -0.95 6.22 -21.32
N ASN A 308 0.35 6.05 -21.08
CA ASN A 308 1.42 6.70 -21.81
C ASN A 308 2.62 5.75 -21.96
N PRO A 309 2.86 5.16 -23.14
CA PRO A 309 3.98 4.23 -23.38
C PRO A 309 5.38 4.83 -23.13
N ARG A 310 5.52 6.18 -23.21
CA ARG A 310 6.76 6.89 -22.85
C ARG A 310 6.82 7.20 -21.34
N SER A 311 6.45 6.23 -20.50
CA SER A 311 6.56 6.32 -19.05
C SER A 311 7.76 5.49 -18.58
N TYR A 312 8.59 6.10 -17.74
CA TYR A 312 9.83 5.50 -17.23
C TYR A 312 9.82 5.50 -15.70
N MET A 313 10.08 4.35 -15.07
CA MET A 313 10.13 4.22 -13.63
C MET A 313 11.54 4.44 -13.12
N VAL A 314 11.68 5.32 -12.12
CA VAL A 314 12.94 5.60 -11.44
C VAL A 314 12.77 5.54 -9.92
N ASP A 315 13.81 5.15 -9.21
CA ASP A 315 13.87 5.21 -7.75
C ASP A 315 14.83 6.30 -7.24
N THR A 316 15.68 6.82 -8.11
CA THR A 316 16.57 7.96 -7.85
C THR A 316 16.63 8.91 -9.07
N PRO A 317 17.00 10.18 -8.87
CA PRO A 317 17.16 11.14 -9.97
C PRO A 317 18.27 10.74 -10.97
N GLU A 318 19.31 10.03 -10.49
CA GLU A 318 20.46 9.60 -11.29
C GLU A 318 20.08 8.55 -12.35
N ALA A 319 18.98 7.82 -12.13
CA ALA A 319 18.46 6.84 -13.09
C ALA A 319 17.75 7.50 -14.30
N ILE A 320 17.58 8.82 -14.30
CA ILE A 320 16.94 9.56 -15.38
C ILE A 320 17.91 9.69 -16.54
N CYS A 321 17.51 9.21 -17.74
CA CYS A 321 18.27 9.25 -18.97
C CYS A 321 17.77 10.38 -19.88
N ARG A 322 18.70 11.14 -20.47
CA ARG A 322 18.41 12.27 -21.38
C ARG A 322 17.61 11.84 -22.62
N GLU A 323 17.91 10.67 -23.14
CA GLU A 323 17.33 10.12 -24.36
C GLU A 323 15.81 9.92 -24.28
N TRP A 324 15.26 9.78 -23.07
CA TRP A 324 13.82 9.65 -22.86
C TRP A 324 13.03 10.88 -23.30
N PHE A 325 13.67 12.05 -23.30
CA PHE A 325 13.02 13.35 -23.54
C PHE A 325 13.18 13.87 -24.96
N GLU A 326 13.82 13.10 -25.85
CA GLU A 326 13.96 13.50 -27.26
C GLU A 326 12.60 13.80 -27.91
N GLY A 327 12.44 15.00 -28.45
CA GLY A 327 11.22 15.46 -29.06
C GLY A 327 10.03 15.69 -28.13
N ALA A 328 10.26 15.69 -26.80
CA ALA A 328 9.22 15.98 -25.83
C ALA A 328 9.11 17.47 -25.53
N GLY A 329 7.92 18.05 -25.67
CA GLY A 329 7.58 19.42 -25.23
C GLY A 329 7.09 19.43 -23.77
N SER A 330 6.54 18.33 -23.26
CA SER A 330 5.99 18.24 -21.91
C SER A 330 6.42 16.98 -21.16
N VAL A 331 6.80 17.14 -19.88
CA VAL A 331 7.19 16.07 -19.00
C VAL A 331 6.32 16.07 -17.74
N GLY A 332 5.68 14.95 -17.46
CA GLY A 332 4.97 14.71 -16.20
C GLY A 332 5.82 13.93 -15.21
N ILE A 333 5.81 14.32 -13.95
CA ILE A 333 6.44 13.58 -12.84
C ILE A 333 5.36 13.15 -11.88
N CYS A 334 5.23 11.86 -11.65
CA CYS A 334 4.27 11.32 -10.68
C CYS A 334 4.90 10.21 -9.85
N GLY A 335 4.18 9.69 -8.87
CA GLY A 335 4.76 8.68 -8.00
C GLY A 335 3.73 7.91 -7.17
N ALA A 336 4.22 6.84 -6.54
CA ALA A 336 3.44 5.98 -5.67
C ALA A 336 3.07 6.65 -4.33
N THR A 337 2.17 6.01 -3.57
CA THR A 337 1.80 6.43 -2.20
C THR A 337 2.96 6.32 -1.18
N SER A 338 4.07 5.72 -1.59
CA SER A 338 5.31 5.60 -0.83
C SER A 338 6.43 6.51 -1.32
N THR A 339 6.14 7.42 -2.25
CA THR A 339 7.13 8.34 -2.84
C THR A 339 7.09 9.70 -2.13
N PRO A 340 8.21 10.21 -1.57
CA PRO A 340 8.24 11.53 -0.98
C PRO A 340 8.22 12.64 -2.04
N LYS A 341 7.59 13.77 -1.73
CA LYS A 341 7.54 14.92 -2.64
C LYS A 341 8.92 15.46 -2.98
N TRP A 342 9.82 15.53 -1.99
CA TRP A 342 11.18 16.01 -2.19
C TRP A 342 11.96 15.21 -3.24
N LEU A 343 11.68 13.90 -3.38
CA LEU A 343 12.34 13.05 -4.38
C LEU A 343 11.83 13.37 -5.79
N MET A 344 10.52 13.65 -5.94
CA MET A 344 9.95 14.10 -7.22
C MET A 344 10.50 15.48 -7.61
N GLU A 345 10.67 16.40 -6.65
CA GLU A 345 11.33 17.69 -6.89
C GLU A 345 12.78 17.54 -7.36
N LYS A 346 13.56 16.64 -6.72
CA LYS A 346 14.92 16.34 -7.19
C LYS A 346 14.93 15.71 -8.59
N CYS A 347 13.95 14.91 -8.94
CA CYS A 347 13.81 14.41 -10.30
C CYS A 347 13.52 15.56 -11.28
N ARG A 348 12.69 16.54 -10.90
CA ARG A 348 12.46 17.75 -11.69
C ARG A 348 13.75 18.54 -11.91
N GLU A 349 14.47 18.85 -10.82
CA GLU A 349 15.76 19.54 -10.89
C GLU A 349 16.75 18.80 -11.79
N ARG A 350 16.77 17.47 -11.73
CA ARG A 350 17.63 16.66 -12.61
C ARG A 350 17.25 16.81 -14.07
N ILE A 351 15.95 16.81 -14.42
CA ILE A 351 15.46 16.96 -15.78
C ILE A 351 15.76 18.37 -16.32
N GLU A 352 15.59 19.40 -15.48
CA GLU A 352 15.90 20.81 -15.84
C GLU A 352 17.38 21.04 -16.16
N ASN A 353 18.27 20.17 -15.63
CA ASN A 353 19.73 20.26 -15.79
C ASN A 353 20.30 19.22 -16.79
N LEU A 354 19.48 18.57 -17.60
CA LEU A 354 19.91 17.67 -18.70
C LEU A 354 20.19 18.43 -19.98
#